data_4d6fec0b2df863dc4d27315e6d39cfb7
#
_entry.id   4d6fec0b2df863dc4d27315e6d39cfb7
#
_cell.length_a   1.000
_cell.length_b   1.000
_cell.length_c   1.000
_cell.angle_alpha   90.00
_cell.angle_beta   90.00
_cell.angle_gamma   90.00
#
_symmetry.space_group_name_H-M   'P 1'
#
loop_
_entity.id
_entity.type
_entity.pdbx_description
1 polymer ?
#
loop_
_entity_poly.entity_id
_entity_poly.type
_entity_poly.pdbx_seq_one_letter_code
_entity_poly.pdbx_strand_id
1 'polypeptide(L)'
;AAQDDATILAIRDQERAGLDIITDGEMRRESYSNRFATALDGVDVDNPGVALDRSGHPNPVPRVTGPVRRKYPVEVRDVQFLRANTDRKIKITVAGPFTMSQQAQNDFYDSEEALALDYAAAVNEEIRDLFKAGADIVQLDEPYMQARPEKARAYGLKALNRALEGIEGETAVHICFGYAAIIHVRPSGYSFLPELTQSPVRCVSIETAQSSLDCAI
;
A
#
# COMPACT_ATOMS: atom_id res chain seq x y z
N ALA A 1 13.08 1.46 -20.62
CA ALA A 1 12.77 0.71 -21.84
C ALA A 1 11.78 -0.43 -21.54
N ALA A 2 12.20 -1.65 -21.15
CA ALA A 2 11.25 -2.77 -21.01
C ALA A 2 10.10 -2.51 -20.02
N GLN A 3 10.37 -1.92 -18.88
CA GLN A 3 9.32 -1.56 -17.92
C GLN A 3 8.40 -0.45 -18.46
N ASP A 4 8.94 0.51 -19.22
CA ASP A 4 8.14 1.55 -19.84
C ASP A 4 7.21 0.95 -20.91
N ASP A 5 7.72 0.03 -21.73
CA ASP A 5 6.95 -0.68 -22.75
C ASP A 5 5.84 -1.53 -22.11
N ALA A 6 6.16 -2.26 -21.03
CA ALA A 6 5.18 -3.03 -20.27
C ALA A 6 4.07 -2.14 -19.65
N THR A 7 4.46 -0.98 -19.10
CA THR A 7 3.49 -0.02 -18.56
C THR A 7 2.56 0.52 -19.66
N ILE A 8 3.10 0.83 -20.84
CA ILE A 8 2.27 1.28 -21.99
C ILE A 8 1.28 0.19 -22.39
N LEU A 9 1.70 -1.08 -22.45
CA LEU A 9 0.80 -2.19 -22.75
C LEU A 9 -0.31 -2.32 -21.71
N ALA A 10 0.03 -2.25 -20.43
CA ALA A 10 -0.95 -2.27 -19.33
C ALA A 10 -1.96 -1.13 -19.43
N ILE A 11 -1.52 0.10 -19.74
CA ILE A 11 -2.39 1.25 -19.97
C ILE A 11 -3.35 0.96 -21.14
N ARG A 12 -2.83 0.52 -22.28
CA ARG A 12 -3.65 0.26 -23.48
C ARG A 12 -4.66 -0.85 -23.28
N ASP A 13 -4.31 -1.90 -22.55
CA ASP A 13 -5.24 -2.99 -22.23
C ASP A 13 -6.40 -2.53 -21.35
N GLN A 14 -6.11 -1.70 -20.34
CA GLN A 14 -7.13 -1.07 -19.49
C GLN A 14 -8.04 -0.12 -20.30
N GLU A 15 -7.49 0.71 -21.17
CA GLU A 15 -8.26 1.60 -22.05
C GLU A 15 -9.16 0.82 -22.99
N ARG A 16 -8.65 -0.26 -23.63
CA ARG A 16 -9.43 -1.15 -24.51
C ARG A 16 -10.55 -1.88 -23.76
N ALA A 17 -10.31 -2.22 -22.50
CA ALA A 17 -11.33 -2.80 -21.63
C ALA A 17 -12.41 -1.77 -21.20
N GLY A 18 -12.24 -0.50 -21.55
CA GLY A 18 -13.21 0.56 -21.25
C GLY A 18 -13.17 1.06 -19.81
N LEU A 19 -12.06 0.88 -19.09
CA LEU A 19 -11.94 1.37 -17.71
C LEU A 19 -11.86 2.89 -17.68
N ASP A 20 -12.59 3.52 -16.76
CA ASP A 20 -12.59 4.97 -16.55
C ASP A 20 -11.40 5.44 -15.71
N ILE A 21 -10.92 4.59 -14.81
CA ILE A 21 -9.77 4.83 -13.94
C ILE A 21 -8.75 3.74 -14.20
N ILE A 22 -7.55 4.12 -14.57
CA ILE A 22 -6.48 3.20 -14.93
C ILE A 22 -5.26 3.35 -14.03
N THR A 23 -4.41 2.34 -14.03
CA THR A 23 -3.18 2.27 -13.23
C THR A 23 -1.98 2.03 -14.13
N ASP A 24 -0.77 2.11 -13.57
CA ASP A 24 0.48 1.76 -14.24
C ASP A 24 0.68 0.22 -14.40
N GLY A 25 -0.27 -0.59 -13.88
CA GLY A 25 -0.17 -2.05 -13.85
C GLY A 25 0.93 -2.57 -12.93
N GLU A 26 1.52 -1.71 -12.11
CA GLU A 26 2.64 -2.03 -11.19
C GLU A 26 3.88 -2.63 -11.88
N MET A 27 4.05 -2.35 -13.18
CA MET A 27 5.07 -2.97 -14.04
C MET A 27 6.52 -2.68 -13.62
N ARG A 28 6.74 -1.71 -12.72
CA ARG A 28 8.07 -1.33 -12.23
C ARG A 28 8.38 -1.86 -10.84
N ARG A 29 7.43 -2.52 -10.19
CA ARG A 29 7.57 -2.98 -8.82
C ARG A 29 8.08 -4.41 -8.77
N GLU A 30 9.19 -4.62 -8.09
CA GLU A 30 9.69 -5.95 -7.74
C GLU A 30 8.86 -6.59 -6.61
N SER A 31 8.26 -5.74 -5.77
CA SER A 31 7.35 -6.11 -4.68
C SER A 31 6.42 -4.95 -4.38
N TYR A 32 5.15 -5.24 -4.16
CA TYR A 32 4.15 -4.21 -3.88
C TYR A 32 4.43 -3.43 -2.58
N SER A 33 5.00 -4.04 -1.57
CA SER A 33 5.29 -3.42 -0.26
C SER A 33 6.74 -3.01 -0.09
N ASN A 34 7.68 -3.81 -0.62
CA ASN A 34 9.09 -3.58 -0.35
C ASN A 34 9.66 -2.41 -1.14
N ARG A 35 9.17 -2.15 -2.37
CA ARG A 35 9.66 -1.05 -3.20
C ARG A 35 9.71 0.29 -2.46
N PHE A 36 8.62 0.67 -1.79
CA PHE A 36 8.59 1.90 -1.03
C PHE A 36 9.46 1.80 0.23
N ALA A 37 9.30 0.73 1.02
CA ALA A 37 10.02 0.54 2.27
C ALA A 37 11.55 0.53 2.09
N THR A 38 12.07 -0.14 1.07
CA THR A 38 13.52 -0.21 0.81
C THR A 38 14.13 1.06 0.24
N ALA A 39 13.31 2.01 -0.21
CA ALA A 39 13.75 3.31 -0.70
C ALA A 39 13.91 4.36 0.42
N LEU A 40 13.54 4.01 1.66
CA LEU A 40 13.60 4.91 2.80
C LEU A 40 14.95 4.83 3.53
N ASP A 41 15.35 5.94 4.17
CA ASP A 41 16.44 5.90 5.14
C ASP A 41 16.03 5.05 6.36
N GLY A 42 17.00 4.51 7.07
CA GLY A 42 16.79 3.67 8.24
C GLY A 42 16.55 2.19 7.94
N VAL A 43 16.50 1.81 6.65
CA VAL A 43 16.32 0.42 6.20
C VAL A 43 17.64 -0.13 5.67
N ASP A 44 18.09 -1.25 6.22
CA ASP A 44 19.26 -2.00 5.75
C ASP A 44 18.82 -2.94 4.61
N VAL A 45 19.14 -2.56 3.38
CA VAL A 45 18.77 -3.33 2.18
C VAL A 45 19.74 -4.47 1.89
N ASP A 46 20.96 -4.41 2.44
CA ASP A 46 22.02 -5.39 2.20
C ASP A 46 21.87 -6.62 3.13
N ASN A 47 21.26 -6.42 4.30
CA ASN A 47 21.04 -7.46 5.30
C ASN A 47 19.55 -7.57 5.64
N PRO A 48 18.75 -8.23 4.79
CA PRO A 48 17.30 -8.35 5.01
C PRO A 48 16.99 -9.05 6.34
N GLY A 49 15.92 -8.63 6.97
CA GLY A 49 15.38 -9.24 8.17
C GLY A 49 14.42 -10.39 7.86
N VAL A 50 13.79 -10.91 8.90
CA VAL A 50 12.76 -11.94 8.81
C VAL A 50 11.55 -11.52 9.62
N ALA A 51 10.37 -11.63 9.04
CA ALA A 51 9.09 -11.49 9.73
C ALA A 51 8.15 -12.63 9.32
N LEU A 52 7.13 -12.85 10.14
CA LEU A 52 6.10 -13.83 9.78
C LEU A 52 5.14 -13.21 8.77
N ASP A 53 4.88 -13.94 7.69
CA ASP A 53 3.85 -13.60 6.73
C ASP A 53 2.44 -13.73 7.33
N ARG A 54 1.40 -13.52 6.51
CA ARG A 54 0.00 -13.65 6.95
C ARG A 54 -0.40 -15.07 7.34
N SER A 55 0.32 -16.07 6.86
CA SER A 55 0.12 -17.50 7.15
C SER A 55 0.99 -18.01 8.31
N GLY A 56 1.82 -17.12 8.90
CA GLY A 56 2.71 -17.45 10.01
C GLY A 56 4.05 -18.10 9.61
N HIS A 57 4.41 -18.06 8.31
CA HIS A 57 5.70 -18.56 7.84
C HIS A 57 6.75 -17.45 7.83
N PRO A 58 8.03 -17.77 8.14
CA PRO A 58 9.13 -16.83 8.01
C PRO A 58 9.30 -16.37 6.56
N ASN A 59 9.39 -15.05 6.36
CA ASN A 59 9.56 -14.43 5.05
C ASN A 59 10.66 -13.36 5.13
N PRO A 60 11.58 -13.25 4.16
CA PRO A 60 12.53 -12.15 4.08
C PRO A 60 11.79 -10.80 3.95
N VAL A 61 12.19 -9.84 4.77
CA VAL A 61 11.55 -8.51 4.84
C VAL A 61 12.61 -7.41 4.99
N PRO A 62 12.28 -6.14 4.71
CA PRO A 62 13.13 -5.02 5.04
C PRO A 62 13.52 -5.02 6.52
N ARG A 63 14.78 -4.74 6.82
CA ARG A 63 15.30 -4.64 8.18
C ARG A 63 15.48 -3.18 8.58
N VAL A 64 14.80 -2.75 9.62
CA VAL A 64 14.84 -1.38 10.11
C VAL A 64 15.90 -1.27 11.21
N THR A 65 16.97 -0.55 10.91
CA THR A 65 18.13 -0.38 11.80
C THR A 65 18.37 1.08 12.20
N GLY A 66 17.51 2.00 11.75
CA GLY A 66 17.59 3.43 12.03
C GLY A 66 16.23 4.11 11.86
N PRO A 67 16.17 5.45 12.07
CA PRO A 67 14.93 6.20 11.92
C PRO A 67 14.45 6.18 10.46
N VAL A 68 13.22 5.74 10.24
CA VAL A 68 12.59 5.68 8.92
C VAL A 68 12.25 7.08 8.45
N ARG A 69 12.77 7.49 7.29
CA ARG A 69 12.50 8.78 6.68
C ARG A 69 12.50 8.70 5.17
N ARG A 70 11.61 9.46 4.54
CA ARG A 70 11.61 9.61 3.08
C ARG A 70 12.80 10.44 2.65
N LYS A 71 13.60 9.93 1.73
CA LYS A 71 14.81 10.55 1.20
C LYS A 71 14.55 11.30 -0.10
N TYR A 72 13.71 10.72 -0.96
CA TYR A 72 13.34 11.23 -2.28
C TYR A 72 11.98 10.69 -2.71
N PRO A 73 11.32 11.30 -3.70
CA PRO A 73 10.09 10.76 -4.28
C PRO A 73 10.31 9.38 -4.88
N VAL A 74 9.53 8.39 -4.50
CA VAL A 74 9.73 6.99 -4.91
C VAL A 74 8.92 6.65 -6.16
N GLU A 75 7.63 7.00 -6.17
CA GLU A 75 6.69 6.62 -7.22
C GLU A 75 6.20 7.80 -8.07
N VAL A 76 6.70 9.00 -7.82
CA VAL A 76 6.35 10.21 -8.56
C VAL A 76 6.65 10.07 -10.06
N ARG A 77 7.77 9.44 -10.43
CA ARG A 77 8.09 9.15 -11.83
C ARG A 77 7.03 8.26 -12.48
N ASP A 78 6.50 7.30 -11.75
CA ASP A 78 5.50 6.36 -12.27
C ASP A 78 4.18 7.08 -12.55
N VAL A 79 3.76 8.00 -11.67
CA VAL A 79 2.61 8.89 -11.90
C VAL A 79 2.84 9.80 -13.11
N GLN A 80 3.99 10.44 -13.22
CA GLN A 80 4.32 11.31 -14.36
C GLN A 80 4.29 10.53 -15.68
N PHE A 81 4.82 9.31 -15.68
CA PHE A 81 4.78 8.44 -16.87
C PHE A 81 3.36 8.01 -17.21
N LEU A 82 2.59 7.59 -16.21
CA LEU A 82 1.19 7.21 -16.39
C LEU A 82 0.38 8.39 -16.96
N ARG A 83 0.51 9.58 -16.35
CA ARG A 83 -0.19 10.78 -16.80
C ARG A 83 0.18 11.21 -18.22
N ALA A 84 1.42 11.05 -18.62
CA ALA A 84 1.88 11.38 -19.97
C ALA A 84 1.37 10.40 -21.06
N ASN A 85 0.83 9.25 -20.69
CA ASN A 85 0.43 8.20 -21.63
C ASN A 85 -1.08 7.94 -21.66
N THR A 86 -1.89 8.70 -20.93
CA THR A 86 -3.36 8.57 -20.95
C THR A 86 -4.06 9.85 -20.54
N ASP A 87 -5.27 10.07 -21.11
CA ASP A 87 -6.18 11.15 -20.72
C ASP A 87 -7.25 10.68 -19.70
N ARG A 88 -7.26 9.38 -19.35
CA ARG A 88 -8.17 8.83 -18.35
C ARG A 88 -7.80 9.33 -16.95
N LYS A 89 -8.71 9.18 -15.98
CA LYS A 89 -8.36 9.30 -14.57
C LYS A 89 -7.33 8.23 -14.21
N ILE A 90 -6.35 8.61 -13.41
CA ILE A 90 -5.29 7.71 -12.99
C ILE A 90 -5.28 7.46 -11.49
N LYS A 91 -5.05 6.22 -11.12
CA LYS A 91 -4.86 5.78 -9.75
C LYS A 91 -3.48 5.19 -9.58
N ILE A 92 -2.77 5.60 -8.55
CA ILE A 92 -1.51 5.00 -8.12
C ILE A 92 -1.68 4.34 -6.75
N THR A 93 -1.03 3.20 -6.55
CA THR A 93 -1.06 2.45 -5.30
C THR A 93 0.26 2.59 -4.56
N VAL A 94 0.21 2.79 -3.26
CA VAL A 94 1.36 2.82 -2.34
C VAL A 94 1.11 1.82 -1.23
N ALA A 95 2.14 1.15 -0.75
CA ALA A 95 2.01 0.29 0.44
C ALA A 95 1.60 1.11 1.66
N GLY A 96 0.63 0.62 2.41
CA GLY A 96 0.16 1.29 3.62
C GLY A 96 1.15 1.16 4.79
N PRO A 97 1.19 2.16 5.68
CA PRO A 97 2.20 2.22 6.74
C PRO A 97 2.07 1.07 7.74
N PHE A 98 0.85 0.65 8.07
CA PHE A 98 0.65 -0.48 8.96
C PHE A 98 1.16 -1.78 8.32
N THR A 99 0.80 -2.02 7.07
CA THR A 99 1.29 -3.18 6.31
C THR A 99 2.82 -3.23 6.26
N MET A 100 3.48 -2.10 5.96
CA MET A 100 4.94 -2.05 5.96
C MET A 100 5.53 -2.36 7.34
N SER A 101 4.93 -1.86 8.43
CA SER A 101 5.41 -2.16 9.79
C SER A 101 5.26 -3.64 10.16
N GLN A 102 4.24 -4.32 9.61
CA GLN A 102 4.04 -5.77 9.81
C GLN A 102 4.96 -6.63 8.94
N GLN A 103 5.47 -6.06 7.86
CA GLN A 103 6.42 -6.69 6.93
C GLN A 103 7.83 -6.12 7.08
N ALA A 104 8.25 -5.79 8.29
CA ALA A 104 9.59 -5.32 8.60
C ALA A 104 10.13 -6.06 9.85
N GLN A 105 11.43 -6.30 9.87
CA GLN A 105 12.13 -6.60 11.12
C GLN A 105 12.53 -5.28 11.76
N ASN A 106 12.00 -5.03 12.96
CA ASN A 106 12.26 -3.80 13.70
C ASN A 106 13.40 -4.02 14.71
N ASP A 107 14.59 -3.50 14.40
CA ASP A 107 15.77 -3.56 15.29
C ASP A 107 16.10 -2.15 15.88
N PHE A 108 15.25 -1.15 15.64
CA PHE A 108 15.54 0.22 16.06
C PHE A 108 14.47 0.85 16.98
N TYR A 109 13.19 0.68 16.65
CA TYR A 109 12.11 1.33 17.40
C TYR A 109 11.71 0.51 18.63
N ASP A 110 11.36 1.18 19.74
CA ASP A 110 10.88 0.54 20.96
C ASP A 110 9.50 -0.13 20.81
N SER A 111 8.74 0.23 19.78
CA SER A 111 7.43 -0.34 19.48
C SER A 111 7.11 -0.41 18.00
N GLU A 112 6.24 -1.36 17.62
CA GLU A 112 5.71 -1.45 16.26
C GLU A 112 4.87 -0.20 15.90
N GLU A 113 4.19 0.40 16.87
CA GLU A 113 3.43 1.64 16.67
C GLU A 113 4.35 2.79 16.26
N ALA A 114 5.47 2.98 16.95
CA ALA A 114 6.43 4.03 16.61
C ALA A 114 6.96 3.87 15.17
N LEU A 115 7.31 2.65 14.79
CA LEU A 115 7.72 2.32 13.43
C LEU A 115 6.60 2.63 12.42
N ALA A 116 5.36 2.21 12.70
CA ALA A 116 4.23 2.45 11.79
C ALA A 116 3.95 3.95 11.61
N LEU A 117 4.14 4.76 12.64
CA LEU A 117 3.93 6.21 12.57
C LEU A 117 5.02 6.93 11.75
N ASP A 118 6.27 6.48 11.79
CA ASP A 118 7.33 7.01 10.95
C ASP A 118 7.16 6.57 9.48
N TYR A 119 6.74 5.33 9.22
CA TYR A 119 6.28 4.93 7.89
C TYR A 119 5.11 5.81 7.40
N ALA A 120 4.16 6.11 8.27
CA ALA A 120 3.02 6.96 7.92
C ALA A 120 3.45 8.39 7.57
N ALA A 121 4.44 8.94 8.25
CA ALA A 121 4.99 10.24 7.90
C ALA A 121 5.64 10.23 6.50
N ALA A 122 6.44 9.21 6.19
CA ALA A 122 7.05 9.05 4.88
C ALA A 122 6.00 8.86 3.76
N VAL A 123 4.95 8.06 4.03
CA VAL A 123 3.83 7.87 3.10
C VAL A 123 3.05 9.17 2.88
N ASN A 124 2.82 9.97 3.92
CA ASN A 124 2.14 11.27 3.79
C ASN A 124 2.90 12.22 2.86
N GLU A 125 4.22 12.28 2.98
CA GLU A 125 5.05 13.08 2.07
C GLU A 125 4.94 12.57 0.62
N GLU A 126 4.98 11.25 0.42
CA GLU A 126 4.82 10.65 -0.91
C GLU A 126 3.46 10.98 -1.51
N ILE A 127 2.36 10.80 -0.78
CA ILE A 127 0.99 11.10 -1.26
C ILE A 127 0.89 12.55 -1.75
N ARG A 128 1.46 13.51 -1.02
CA ARG A 128 1.45 14.92 -1.42
C ARG A 128 2.14 15.13 -2.76
N ASP A 129 3.27 14.47 -2.98
CA ASP A 129 4.02 14.62 -4.23
C ASP A 129 3.38 13.84 -5.38
N LEU A 130 2.69 12.71 -5.12
CA LEU A 130 1.93 11.98 -6.12
C LEU A 130 0.76 12.82 -6.66
N PHE A 131 0.02 13.53 -5.79
CA PHE A 131 -1.02 14.45 -6.24
C PHE A 131 -0.45 15.63 -7.03
N LYS A 132 0.67 16.22 -6.59
CA LYS A 132 1.37 17.27 -7.37
C LYS A 132 1.84 16.77 -8.73
N ALA A 133 2.20 15.48 -8.84
CA ALA A 133 2.62 14.86 -10.09
C ALA A 133 1.46 14.54 -11.05
N GLY A 134 0.21 14.69 -10.60
CA GLY A 134 -0.99 14.54 -11.43
C GLY A 134 -1.79 13.26 -11.18
N ALA A 135 -1.60 12.57 -10.06
CA ALA A 135 -2.50 11.49 -9.66
C ALA A 135 -3.90 12.03 -9.36
N ASP A 136 -4.94 11.37 -9.87
CA ASP A 136 -6.32 11.68 -9.52
C ASP A 136 -6.72 10.96 -8.23
N ILE A 137 -6.21 9.76 -8.01
CA ILE A 137 -6.50 8.92 -6.85
C ILE A 137 -5.19 8.31 -6.34
N VAL A 138 -4.98 8.34 -5.02
CA VAL A 138 -3.91 7.59 -4.36
C VAL A 138 -4.53 6.52 -3.47
N GLN A 139 -4.17 5.27 -3.69
CA GLN A 139 -4.64 4.12 -2.92
C GLN A 139 -3.54 3.63 -1.98
N LEU A 140 -3.88 3.40 -0.72
CA LEU A 140 -3.03 2.74 0.27
C LEU A 140 -3.44 1.28 0.41
N ASP A 141 -2.52 0.36 0.22
CA ASP A 141 -2.78 -1.07 0.39
C ASP A 141 -2.46 -1.51 1.83
N GLU A 142 -3.50 -1.90 2.56
CA GLU A 142 -3.44 -2.29 3.96
C GLU A 142 -3.97 -3.71 4.24
N PRO A 143 -3.50 -4.74 3.49
CA PRO A 143 -4.00 -6.11 3.66
C PRO A 143 -3.73 -6.69 5.05
N TYR A 144 -2.73 -6.18 5.77
CA TYR A 144 -2.45 -6.65 7.13
C TYR A 144 -3.45 -6.15 8.16
N MET A 145 -4.26 -5.12 7.87
CA MET A 145 -5.36 -4.72 8.77
C MET A 145 -6.38 -5.85 8.94
N GLN A 146 -6.68 -6.58 7.85
CA GLN A 146 -7.55 -7.76 7.93
C GLN A 146 -6.82 -8.97 8.54
N ALA A 147 -5.53 -9.15 8.25
CA ALA A 147 -4.77 -10.29 8.75
C ALA A 147 -4.45 -10.19 10.26
N ARG A 148 -4.33 -8.98 10.79
CA ARG A 148 -3.98 -8.70 12.19
C ARG A 148 -4.89 -7.61 12.79
N PRO A 149 -6.21 -7.88 12.90
CA PRO A 149 -7.21 -6.85 13.25
C PRO A 149 -7.00 -6.26 14.64
N GLU A 150 -6.49 -7.01 15.61
CA GLU A 150 -6.22 -6.50 16.95
C GLU A 150 -5.10 -5.44 16.95
N LYS A 151 -4.02 -5.69 16.23
CA LYS A 151 -2.96 -4.70 16.04
C LYS A 151 -3.43 -3.51 15.20
N ALA A 152 -4.25 -3.76 14.19
CA ALA A 152 -4.85 -2.71 13.38
C ALA A 152 -5.72 -1.77 14.21
N ARG A 153 -6.52 -2.30 15.15
CA ARG A 153 -7.28 -1.49 16.13
C ARG A 153 -6.36 -0.73 17.09
N ALA A 154 -5.27 -1.35 17.52
CA ALA A 154 -4.38 -0.73 18.50
C ALA A 154 -3.65 0.48 17.91
N TYR A 155 -3.10 0.39 16.68
CA TYR A 155 -2.32 1.47 16.09
C TYR A 155 -2.41 1.56 14.54
N GLY A 156 -2.95 0.57 13.85
CA GLY A 156 -3.03 0.58 12.37
C GLY A 156 -3.91 1.72 11.85
N LEU A 157 -5.09 1.93 12.45
CA LEU A 157 -5.97 3.05 12.10
C LEU A 157 -5.28 4.40 12.36
N LYS A 158 -4.55 4.53 13.46
CA LYS A 158 -3.78 5.74 13.79
C LYS A 158 -2.69 6.01 12.74
N ALA A 159 -1.99 4.96 12.29
CA ALA A 159 -0.99 5.08 11.23
C ALA A 159 -1.62 5.48 9.89
N LEU A 160 -2.75 4.88 9.50
CA LEU A 160 -3.50 5.27 8.30
C LEU A 160 -3.92 6.74 8.37
N ASN A 161 -4.50 7.17 9.48
CA ASN A 161 -4.94 8.55 9.67
C ASN A 161 -3.76 9.53 9.63
N ARG A 162 -2.61 9.16 10.18
CA ARG A 162 -1.37 9.96 10.09
C ARG A 162 -0.86 10.07 8.66
N ALA A 163 -0.93 9.00 7.86
CA ALA A 163 -0.55 9.03 6.45
C ALA A 163 -1.48 9.93 5.62
N LEU A 164 -2.72 10.08 6.02
CA LEU A 164 -3.73 10.89 5.32
C LEU A 164 -3.88 12.31 5.89
N GLU A 165 -3.11 12.68 6.90
CA GLU A 165 -3.21 13.98 7.57
C GLU A 165 -2.97 15.15 6.60
N GLY A 166 -3.98 16.04 6.46
CA GLY A 166 -3.91 17.20 5.58
C GLY A 166 -3.84 16.86 4.09
N ILE A 167 -4.33 15.69 3.68
CA ILE A 167 -4.50 15.31 2.29
C ILE A 167 -5.91 15.70 1.83
N GLU A 168 -6.01 16.51 0.79
CA GLU A 168 -7.27 17.00 0.24
C GLU A 168 -7.75 16.21 -1.00
N GLY A 169 -6.84 15.43 -1.63
CA GLY A 169 -7.11 14.64 -2.83
C GLY A 169 -7.97 13.39 -2.57
N GLU A 170 -8.41 12.74 -3.66
CA GLU A 170 -9.15 11.48 -3.58
C GLU A 170 -8.24 10.34 -3.11
N THR A 171 -8.59 9.73 -1.98
CA THR A 171 -7.82 8.64 -1.40
C THR A 171 -8.65 7.37 -1.30
N ALA A 172 -7.99 6.23 -1.50
CA ALA A 172 -8.58 4.92 -1.30
C ALA A 172 -7.72 4.10 -0.32
N VAL A 173 -8.34 3.21 0.42
CA VAL A 173 -7.65 2.14 1.14
C VAL A 173 -8.11 0.79 0.60
N HIS A 174 -7.17 -0.10 0.31
CA HIS A 174 -7.48 -1.46 -0.08
C HIS A 174 -7.17 -2.44 1.05
N ILE A 175 -8.16 -3.28 1.38
CA ILE A 175 -7.99 -4.41 2.27
C ILE A 175 -8.47 -5.69 1.60
N CYS A 176 -7.76 -6.78 1.82
CA CYS A 176 -8.08 -8.08 1.25
C CYS A 176 -7.68 -9.22 2.21
N PHE A 177 -8.05 -10.43 1.85
CA PHE A 177 -7.67 -11.63 2.60
C PHE A 177 -6.30 -12.18 2.23
N GLY A 178 -5.68 -11.68 1.17
CA GLY A 178 -4.42 -12.16 0.61
C GLY A 178 -4.60 -13.06 -0.60
N TYR A 179 -3.50 -13.60 -1.10
CA TYR A 179 -3.53 -14.43 -2.31
C TYR A 179 -4.07 -15.84 -2.04
N ALA A 180 -5.03 -16.29 -2.87
CA ALA A 180 -5.64 -17.62 -2.76
C ALA A 180 -4.64 -18.78 -2.82
N ALA A 181 -3.55 -18.59 -3.55
CA ALA A 181 -2.49 -19.58 -3.65
C ALA A 181 -1.75 -19.83 -2.31
N ILE A 182 -1.83 -18.87 -1.38
CA ILE A 182 -1.12 -18.90 -0.10
C ILE A 182 -2.11 -19.04 1.06
N ILE A 183 -3.25 -18.36 0.98
CA ILE A 183 -4.27 -18.33 2.04
C ILE A 183 -5.34 -19.37 1.74
N HIS A 184 -5.29 -20.52 2.42
CA HIS A 184 -6.22 -21.62 2.20
C HIS A 184 -7.51 -21.50 3.02
N VAL A 185 -7.48 -20.77 4.14
CA VAL A 185 -8.66 -20.52 4.97
C VAL A 185 -9.35 -19.25 4.45
N ARG A 186 -10.61 -19.39 4.00
CA ARG A 186 -11.43 -18.28 3.53
C ARG A 186 -12.20 -17.69 4.72
N PRO A 187 -11.94 -16.42 5.07
CA PRO A 187 -12.75 -15.75 6.08
C PRO A 187 -14.19 -15.56 5.60
N SER A 188 -15.14 -15.58 6.54
CA SER A 188 -16.55 -15.36 6.28
C SER A 188 -16.93 -13.88 6.13
N GLY A 189 -15.98 -12.97 6.33
CA GLY A 189 -16.21 -11.52 6.23
C GLY A 189 -15.01 -10.72 6.69
N TYR A 190 -15.11 -9.41 6.52
CA TYR A 190 -14.13 -8.46 6.99
C TYR A 190 -14.36 -8.10 8.45
N SER A 191 -13.31 -8.12 9.25
CA SER A 191 -13.37 -7.81 10.69
C SER A 191 -12.99 -6.37 11.03
N PHE A 192 -12.54 -5.58 10.04
CA PHE A 192 -11.99 -4.24 10.24
C PHE A 192 -12.69 -3.13 9.44
N LEU A 193 -13.75 -3.43 8.67
CA LEU A 193 -14.47 -2.41 7.86
C LEU A 193 -15.09 -1.30 8.72
N PRO A 194 -15.75 -1.58 9.85
CA PRO A 194 -16.37 -0.53 10.65
C PRO A 194 -15.37 0.53 11.14
N GLU A 195 -14.15 0.12 11.48
CA GLU A 195 -13.11 1.02 11.99
C GLU A 195 -12.65 2.01 10.92
N LEU A 196 -12.69 1.64 9.63
CA LEU A 196 -12.31 2.54 8.52
C LEU A 196 -13.24 3.74 8.38
N THR A 197 -14.45 3.70 8.93
CA THR A 197 -15.35 4.88 9.01
C THR A 197 -14.77 6.02 9.86
N GLN A 198 -13.79 5.73 10.70
CA GLN A 198 -13.09 6.72 11.53
C GLN A 198 -11.84 7.29 10.83
N SER A 199 -11.59 6.90 9.58
CA SER A 199 -10.50 7.44 8.76
C SER A 199 -11.03 8.51 7.80
N PRO A 200 -10.21 9.51 7.43
CA PRO A 200 -10.55 10.47 6.39
C PRO A 200 -10.47 9.89 4.97
N VAL A 201 -10.19 8.61 4.82
CA VAL A 201 -10.17 7.93 3.52
C VAL A 201 -11.54 8.05 2.83
N ARG A 202 -11.54 8.33 1.52
CA ARG A 202 -12.78 8.58 0.78
C ARG A 202 -13.39 7.33 0.14
N CYS A 203 -12.57 6.32 -0.13
CA CYS A 203 -13.00 5.08 -0.76
C CYS A 203 -12.37 3.87 -0.07
N VAL A 204 -13.13 2.81 0.09
CA VAL A 204 -12.63 1.52 0.58
C VAL A 204 -12.76 0.50 -0.55
N SER A 205 -11.66 -0.12 -0.92
CA SER A 205 -11.58 -1.22 -1.89
C SER A 205 -11.46 -2.54 -1.14
N ILE A 206 -12.37 -3.47 -1.43
CA ILE A 206 -12.38 -4.80 -0.81
C ILE A 206 -12.40 -5.89 -1.88
N GLU A 207 -11.84 -7.03 -1.55
CA GLU A 207 -11.91 -8.26 -2.34
C GLU A 207 -13.13 -9.07 -1.88
N THR A 208 -13.99 -9.48 -2.78
CA THR A 208 -15.21 -10.26 -2.47
C THR A 208 -15.33 -11.53 -3.29
N ALA A 209 -14.77 -11.55 -4.50
CA ALA A 209 -14.97 -12.63 -5.46
C ALA A 209 -14.35 -13.96 -5.01
N GLN A 210 -13.09 -13.94 -4.58
CA GLN A 210 -12.39 -15.14 -4.12
C GLN A 210 -13.02 -15.76 -2.88
N SER A 211 -13.51 -14.93 -1.97
CA SER A 211 -14.15 -15.35 -0.72
C SER A 211 -15.64 -15.63 -0.88
N SER A 212 -16.22 -15.36 -2.07
CA SER A 212 -17.64 -15.48 -2.37
C SER A 212 -18.52 -14.73 -1.35
N LEU A 213 -18.07 -13.53 -0.95
CA LEU A 213 -18.80 -12.68 -0.02
C LEU A 213 -19.97 -11.97 -0.71
N ASP A 214 -21.07 -11.83 0.01
CA ASP A 214 -22.16 -10.95 -0.39
C ASP A 214 -21.68 -9.49 -0.33
N CYS A 215 -21.98 -8.70 -1.35
CA CYS A 215 -21.67 -7.27 -1.37
C CYS A 215 -22.66 -6.43 -0.55
N ALA A 216 -23.68 -7.00 0.03
CA ALA A 216 -24.62 -6.37 0.97
C ALA A 216 -24.02 -6.34 2.41
N ILE A 217 -22.82 -5.72 2.54
CA ILE A 217 -22.10 -5.63 3.82
C ILE A 217 -22.41 -4.27 4.49
#